data_d22cd32206ec14cf236d514342afd4b9
#
_entry.id   d22cd32206ec14cf236d514342afd4b9
#
_cell.length_a   1.000
_cell.length_b   1.000
_cell.length_c   1.000
_cell.angle_alpha   90.00
_cell.angle_beta   90.00
_cell.angle_gamma   90.00
#
_symmetry.space_group_name_H-M   'P 1'
#
loop_
_entity.id
_entity.type
_entity.pdbx_description
1 polymer ?
#
loop_
_entity_poly.entity_id
_entity_poly.type
_entity_poly.pdbx_seq_one_letter_code
_entity_poly.pdbx_strand_id
1 'polypeptide(L)'
;GRGPNEYLTPRVYRHSPNKFLIIEKLRYTLFCTDSLFSNPLYTPEKINVRVGLTAADCVYLINDSTIFANSGMSDYQFSIANISSNRYLLNYKNYPSIIKEKKITDFIANSNIYHAFYILKPNTMDSVAIIYRHFPIIDIISLNNLESTRYQFPIDKSVNKVTVLDKLNARVEEEVNYYKNYFSTDNYIYLLYCDSKNKDLSISNNNFEIHQFDWQGRFLKRYRLNRYILSFCVDEKSDRIYAISFQNNKNFSPEILCYSLSSTN
;
A
#
# COMPACT_ATOMS: atom_id res chain seq x y z
N GLY A 1 17.73 17.13 -5.01
CA GLY A 1 19.02 16.69 -5.44
C GLY A 1 19.27 17.03 -6.90
N ARG A 2 20.49 17.37 -7.23
CA ARG A 2 20.91 17.68 -8.60
C ARG A 2 21.93 16.68 -9.14
N GLY A 3 22.37 15.74 -8.31
CA GLY A 3 23.30 14.71 -8.69
C GLY A 3 22.60 13.54 -9.44
N PRO A 4 23.38 12.71 -10.15
CA PRO A 4 22.82 11.63 -10.96
C PRO A 4 22.10 10.55 -10.13
N ASN A 5 22.43 10.40 -8.86
CA ASN A 5 21.85 9.43 -7.93
C ASN A 5 21.09 10.10 -6.76
N GLU A 6 20.77 11.37 -6.88
CA GLU A 6 19.99 12.08 -5.87
C GLU A 6 18.49 12.03 -6.21
N TYR A 7 17.70 11.75 -5.21
CA TYR A 7 16.24 11.64 -5.29
C TYR A 7 15.60 12.67 -4.36
N LEU A 8 14.57 13.38 -4.85
CA LEU A 8 13.83 14.37 -4.06
C LEU A 8 12.69 13.74 -3.24
N THR A 9 11.93 12.86 -3.89
CA THR A 9 10.75 12.22 -3.29
C THR A 9 10.68 10.75 -3.72
N PRO A 10 11.67 9.94 -3.33
CA PRO A 10 11.72 8.55 -3.75
C PRO A 10 10.65 7.72 -3.05
N ARG A 11 10.07 6.79 -3.77
CA ARG A 11 9.31 5.67 -3.21
C ARG A 11 10.21 4.44 -3.29
N VAL A 12 10.31 3.71 -2.21
CA VAL A 12 11.19 2.54 -2.10
C VAL A 12 10.33 1.30 -1.91
N TYR A 13 10.50 0.34 -2.80
CA TYR A 13 9.80 -0.94 -2.76
C TYR A 13 10.81 -2.06 -2.65
N ARG A 14 10.58 -2.97 -1.72
CA ARG A 14 11.40 -4.19 -1.62
C ARG A 14 11.07 -5.09 -2.82
N HIS A 15 12.09 -5.50 -3.55
CA HIS A 15 11.95 -6.44 -4.66
C HIS A 15 12.33 -7.87 -4.22
N SER A 16 13.43 -8.02 -3.49
CA SER A 16 13.90 -9.29 -2.90
C SER A 16 14.66 -8.97 -1.62
N PRO A 17 15.13 -9.96 -0.86
CA PRO A 17 15.83 -9.70 0.41
C PRO A 17 16.95 -8.68 0.33
N ASN A 18 17.66 -8.62 -0.79
CA ASN A 18 18.81 -7.73 -1.01
C ASN A 18 18.65 -6.79 -2.22
N LYS A 19 17.44 -6.66 -2.78
CA LYS A 19 17.16 -5.74 -3.88
C LYS A 19 15.99 -4.82 -3.56
N PHE A 20 16.15 -3.53 -3.88
CA PHE A 20 15.12 -2.51 -3.71
C PHE A 20 14.91 -1.77 -5.02
N LEU A 21 13.65 -1.56 -5.38
CA LEU A 21 13.24 -0.70 -6.48
C LEU A 21 12.99 0.69 -5.93
N ILE A 22 13.73 1.67 -6.41
CA ILE A 22 13.52 3.08 -6.10
C ILE A 22 12.86 3.76 -7.28
N ILE A 23 11.73 4.39 -7.02
CA ILE A 23 10.93 5.08 -8.03
C ILE A 23 10.86 6.55 -7.66
N GLU A 24 11.25 7.40 -8.59
CA GLU A 24 11.01 8.83 -8.53
C GLU A 24 10.48 9.34 -9.86
N LYS A 25 9.23 9.81 -9.88
CA LYS A 25 8.54 10.21 -11.10
C LYS A 25 8.56 9.06 -12.14
N LEU A 26 9.28 9.24 -13.23
CA LEU A 26 9.45 8.24 -14.30
C LEU A 26 10.80 7.52 -14.25
N ARG A 27 11.56 7.72 -13.19
CA ARG A 27 12.85 7.07 -12.98
C ARG A 27 12.66 5.81 -12.14
N TYR A 28 13.00 4.67 -12.70
CA TYR A 28 12.97 3.38 -12.03
C TYR A 28 14.40 2.88 -11.89
N THR A 29 14.83 2.64 -10.67
CA THR A 29 16.21 2.23 -10.39
C THR A 29 16.21 1.05 -9.43
N LEU A 30 16.83 -0.05 -9.84
CA LEU A 30 17.02 -1.23 -9.02
C LEU A 30 18.36 -1.16 -8.29
N PHE A 31 18.32 -1.27 -6.98
CA PHE A 31 19.49 -1.31 -6.11
C PHE A 31 19.69 -2.69 -5.54
N CYS A 32 20.92 -3.17 -5.59
CA CYS A 32 21.37 -4.35 -4.85
C CYS A 32 22.14 -3.90 -3.62
N THR A 33 21.64 -4.22 -2.42
CA THR A 33 22.28 -3.79 -1.16
C THR A 33 23.66 -4.39 -0.96
N ASP A 34 23.85 -5.66 -1.32
CA ASP A 34 25.15 -6.30 -1.17
C ASP A 34 26.23 -5.61 -2.01
N SER A 35 25.88 -5.25 -3.26
CA SER A 35 26.78 -4.50 -4.14
C SER A 35 26.99 -3.06 -3.67
N LEU A 36 25.95 -2.41 -3.13
CA LEU A 36 26.05 -1.03 -2.63
C LEU A 36 27.04 -0.92 -1.47
N PHE A 37 27.04 -1.88 -0.55
CA PHE A 37 27.92 -1.85 0.63
C PHE A 37 29.30 -2.44 0.36
N SER A 38 29.46 -3.33 -0.63
CA SER A 38 30.73 -3.99 -0.94
C SER A 38 31.54 -3.31 -2.03
N ASN A 39 30.93 -2.49 -2.87
CA ASN A 39 31.58 -1.83 -4.00
C ASN A 39 31.28 -0.33 -4.04
N PRO A 40 32.23 0.54 -3.68
CA PRO A 40 32.06 2.00 -3.72
C PRO A 40 31.80 2.57 -5.13
N LEU A 41 32.11 1.81 -6.18
CA LEU A 41 31.88 2.18 -7.58
C LEU A 41 30.57 1.57 -8.13
N TYR A 42 29.74 0.98 -7.27
CA TYR A 42 28.49 0.37 -7.68
C TYR A 42 27.56 1.38 -8.36
N THR A 43 27.14 1.04 -9.56
CA THR A 43 26.14 1.81 -10.32
C THR A 43 24.83 1.03 -10.34
N PRO A 44 23.75 1.58 -9.78
CA PRO A 44 22.46 0.93 -9.80
C PRO A 44 21.91 0.72 -11.23
N GLU A 45 21.19 -0.35 -11.41
CA GLU A 45 20.55 -0.67 -12.69
C GLU A 45 19.36 0.27 -12.95
N LYS A 46 19.35 0.90 -14.12
CA LYS A 46 18.23 1.74 -14.57
C LYS A 46 17.26 0.88 -15.39
N ILE A 47 16.02 0.81 -14.94
CA ILE A 47 14.95 0.11 -15.63
C ILE A 47 14.21 1.09 -16.54
N ASN A 48 14.23 0.84 -17.85
CA ASN A 48 13.47 1.61 -18.82
C ASN A 48 12.02 1.09 -18.89
N VAL A 49 11.10 1.81 -18.25
CA VAL A 49 9.68 1.52 -18.35
C VAL A 49 9.03 2.49 -19.34
N ARG A 50 8.62 1.96 -20.49
CA ARG A 50 7.97 2.74 -21.57
C ARG A 50 6.45 2.60 -21.57
N VAL A 51 5.91 1.61 -20.90
CA VAL A 51 4.46 1.43 -20.74
C VAL A 51 3.90 2.66 -20.02
N GLY A 52 2.79 3.23 -20.48
CA GLY A 52 2.22 4.50 -20.05
C GLY A 52 1.83 4.58 -18.56
N LEU A 53 2.80 4.35 -17.67
CA LEU A 53 2.67 4.37 -16.22
C LEU A 53 2.92 5.75 -15.61
N THR A 54 2.65 6.81 -16.36
CA THR A 54 3.00 8.19 -16.00
C THR A 54 2.41 8.68 -14.67
N ALA A 55 1.39 8.01 -14.16
CA ALA A 55 0.72 8.36 -12.91
C ALA A 55 0.53 7.13 -11.98
N ALA A 56 1.44 6.15 -12.04
CA ALA A 56 1.36 5.01 -11.14
C ALA A 56 1.64 5.42 -9.70
N ASP A 57 0.71 5.10 -8.80
CA ASP A 57 0.85 5.33 -7.36
C ASP A 57 1.74 4.28 -6.71
N CYS A 58 1.71 3.06 -7.21
CA CYS A 58 2.67 2.02 -6.84
C CYS A 58 3.11 1.20 -8.05
N VAL A 59 4.33 0.73 -8.00
CA VAL A 59 4.93 -0.15 -9.02
C VAL A 59 5.74 -1.22 -8.31
N TYR A 60 5.53 -2.46 -8.70
CA TYR A 60 6.34 -3.59 -8.23
C TYR A 60 6.97 -4.30 -9.43
N LEU A 61 8.21 -4.71 -9.28
CA LEU A 61 8.87 -5.58 -10.23
C LEU A 61 8.53 -7.03 -9.84
N ILE A 62 7.73 -7.72 -10.68
CA ILE A 62 7.37 -9.13 -10.45
C ILE A 62 8.55 -10.02 -10.81
N ASN A 63 9.19 -9.73 -11.92
CA ASN A 63 10.44 -10.35 -12.37
C ASN A 63 11.19 -9.36 -13.28
N ASP A 64 12.33 -9.77 -13.85
CA ASP A 64 13.22 -8.90 -14.63
C ASP A 64 12.55 -8.23 -15.84
N SER A 65 11.42 -8.72 -16.30
CA SER A 65 10.70 -8.19 -17.46
C SER A 65 9.25 -7.82 -17.23
N THR A 66 8.73 -8.06 -16.03
CA THR A 66 7.29 -7.90 -15.74
C THR A 66 7.08 -7.02 -14.53
N ILE A 67 6.23 -6.02 -14.68
CA ILE A 67 5.85 -5.11 -13.62
C ILE A 67 4.35 -5.18 -13.33
N PHE A 68 4.01 -5.02 -12.06
CA PHE A 68 2.69 -4.66 -11.58
C PHE A 68 2.64 -3.15 -11.36
N ALA A 69 1.58 -2.50 -11.79
CA ALA A 69 1.37 -1.09 -11.52
C ALA A 69 -0.11 -0.78 -11.35
N ASN A 70 -0.42 0.09 -10.39
CA ASN A 70 -1.72 0.75 -10.37
C ASN A 70 -1.57 2.19 -10.88
N SER A 71 -2.62 2.72 -11.47
CA SER A 71 -2.67 4.12 -11.90
C SER A 71 -4.04 4.70 -11.56
N GLY A 72 -4.03 5.74 -10.74
CA GLY A 72 -5.23 6.53 -10.46
C GLY A 72 -5.80 7.27 -11.67
N MET A 73 -5.13 7.22 -12.81
CA MET A 73 -5.54 7.85 -14.06
C MET A 73 -5.86 6.84 -15.19
N SER A 74 -6.15 5.59 -14.83
CA SER A 74 -6.55 4.57 -15.80
C SER A 74 -7.90 3.96 -15.43
N ASP A 75 -8.58 3.40 -16.45
CA ASP A 75 -9.83 2.65 -16.25
C ASP A 75 -9.67 1.37 -15.41
N TYR A 76 -8.43 1.00 -15.13
CA TYR A 76 -8.08 -0.23 -14.44
C TYR A 76 -7.59 0.05 -13.04
N GLN A 77 -7.95 -0.81 -12.09
CA GLN A 77 -7.42 -0.76 -10.73
C GLN A 77 -5.91 -1.01 -10.72
N PHE A 78 -5.48 -1.99 -11.50
CA PHE A 78 -4.07 -2.26 -11.73
C PHE A 78 -3.85 -2.91 -13.10
N SER A 79 -2.61 -2.87 -13.53
CA SER A 79 -2.16 -3.55 -14.75
C SER A 79 -0.88 -4.33 -14.49
N ILE A 80 -0.71 -5.42 -15.22
CA ILE A 80 0.55 -6.13 -15.33
C ILE A 80 1.07 -5.91 -16.74
N ALA A 81 2.32 -5.51 -16.86
CA ALA A 81 2.93 -5.20 -18.15
C ALA A 81 4.31 -5.83 -18.30
N ASN A 82 4.63 -6.24 -19.51
CA ASN A 82 5.98 -6.65 -19.87
C ASN A 82 6.75 -5.43 -20.37
N ILE A 83 7.85 -5.10 -19.68
CA ILE A 83 8.66 -3.91 -19.97
C ILE A 83 9.52 -4.09 -21.21
N SER A 84 9.97 -5.31 -21.51
CA SER A 84 10.82 -5.60 -22.68
C SER A 84 10.04 -5.50 -23.99
N SER A 85 8.80 -6.03 -24.01
CA SER A 85 7.93 -5.95 -25.18
C SER A 85 7.03 -4.71 -25.21
N ASN A 86 7.03 -3.91 -24.14
CA ASN A 86 6.18 -2.72 -23.97
C ASN A 86 4.67 -3.02 -24.15
N ARG A 87 4.19 -4.13 -23.59
CA ARG A 87 2.81 -4.58 -23.71
C ARG A 87 2.16 -4.85 -22.36
N TYR A 88 0.89 -4.49 -22.24
CA TYR A 88 0.07 -4.94 -21.13
C TYR A 88 -0.24 -6.44 -21.29
N LEU A 89 0.02 -7.20 -20.23
CA LEU A 89 -0.30 -8.61 -20.14
C LEU A 89 -1.68 -8.80 -19.51
N LEU A 90 -2.03 -7.91 -18.57
CA LEU A 90 -3.29 -7.93 -17.82
C LEU A 90 -3.71 -6.52 -17.47
N ASN A 91 -5.02 -6.28 -17.58
CA ASN A 91 -5.67 -5.10 -17.04
C ASN A 91 -6.84 -5.55 -16.15
N TYR A 92 -6.81 -5.21 -14.87
CA TYR A 92 -7.82 -5.62 -13.90
C TYR A 92 -8.73 -4.45 -13.53
N LYS A 93 -10.05 -4.70 -13.63
CA LYS A 93 -11.09 -3.71 -13.33
C LYS A 93 -12.23 -4.37 -12.58
N ASN A 94 -12.20 -4.28 -11.26
CA ASN A 94 -13.28 -4.82 -10.43
C ASN A 94 -13.41 -4.01 -9.13
N TYR A 95 -13.90 -2.77 -9.24
CA TYR A 95 -14.13 -1.94 -8.07
C TYR A 95 -15.28 -2.48 -7.20
N PRO A 96 -15.20 -2.32 -5.86
CA PRO A 96 -16.29 -2.71 -4.98
C PRO A 96 -17.59 -2.00 -5.32
N SER A 97 -18.71 -2.73 -5.33
CA SER A 97 -20.03 -2.15 -5.53
C SER A 97 -20.63 -1.71 -4.18
N ILE A 98 -19.97 -0.75 -3.50
CA ILE A 98 -20.43 -0.28 -2.18
C ILE A 98 -21.58 0.73 -2.33
N ILE A 99 -21.58 1.48 -3.42
CA ILE A 99 -22.54 2.56 -3.67
C ILE A 99 -23.67 2.01 -4.51
N LYS A 100 -24.78 1.66 -3.85
CA LYS A 100 -25.95 1.04 -4.49
C LYS A 100 -26.73 2.00 -5.40
N GLU A 101 -26.63 3.31 -5.16
CA GLU A 101 -27.59 4.27 -5.72
C GLU A 101 -27.17 4.91 -7.05
N LYS A 102 -25.90 4.90 -7.40
CA LYS A 102 -25.42 5.45 -8.69
C LYS A 102 -24.30 4.60 -9.25
N LYS A 103 -24.48 4.13 -10.47
CA LYS A 103 -23.43 3.48 -11.23
C LYS A 103 -22.38 4.53 -11.61
N ILE A 104 -21.29 4.61 -10.84
CA ILE A 104 -20.16 5.44 -11.17
C ILE A 104 -19.42 4.73 -12.30
N THR A 105 -19.49 5.28 -13.48
CA THR A 105 -18.87 4.71 -14.67
C THR A 105 -17.51 5.33 -14.97
N ASP A 106 -17.26 6.50 -14.41
CA ASP A 106 -16.01 7.22 -14.61
C ASP A 106 -14.87 6.64 -13.77
N PHE A 107 -13.72 6.48 -14.38
CA PHE A 107 -12.55 5.88 -13.73
C PHE A 107 -11.90 6.83 -12.71
N ILE A 108 -11.87 8.14 -12.96
CA ILE A 108 -11.31 9.13 -12.03
C ILE A 108 -12.14 9.17 -10.77
N ALA A 109 -13.46 9.20 -10.90
CA ALA A 109 -14.37 9.17 -9.77
C ALA A 109 -14.19 7.87 -8.96
N ASN A 110 -14.07 6.71 -9.62
CA ASN A 110 -13.81 5.45 -8.95
C ASN A 110 -12.46 5.44 -8.23
N SER A 111 -11.38 5.91 -8.84
CA SER A 111 -10.06 5.94 -8.21
C SER A 111 -10.00 6.86 -7.00
N ASN A 112 -10.71 7.99 -7.03
CA ASN A 112 -10.81 8.92 -5.90
C ASN A 112 -11.59 8.32 -4.72
N ILE A 113 -12.71 7.62 -5.02
CA ILE A 113 -13.54 6.99 -3.99
C ILE A 113 -12.83 5.77 -3.40
N TYR A 114 -12.31 4.91 -4.28
CA TYR A 114 -11.68 3.65 -3.90
C TYR A 114 -10.17 3.75 -3.80
N HIS A 115 -9.67 4.89 -3.33
CA HIS A 115 -8.24 5.04 -3.06
C HIS A 115 -7.74 3.90 -2.17
N ALA A 116 -6.74 3.16 -2.64
CA ALA A 116 -6.30 1.93 -2.01
C ALA A 116 -4.77 1.81 -1.96
N PHE A 117 -4.29 0.99 -1.03
CA PHE A 117 -2.95 0.43 -1.09
C PHE A 117 -2.99 -0.88 -1.88
N TYR A 118 -1.95 -1.13 -2.65
CA TYR A 118 -1.75 -2.36 -3.39
C TYR A 118 -0.49 -3.03 -2.86
N ILE A 119 -0.61 -4.27 -2.41
CA ILE A 119 0.47 -5.01 -1.77
C ILE A 119 0.62 -6.33 -2.52
N LEU A 120 1.75 -6.54 -3.17
CA LEU A 120 2.09 -7.84 -3.71
C LEU A 120 2.61 -8.74 -2.60
N LYS A 121 2.25 -10.02 -2.65
CA LYS A 121 2.78 -11.03 -1.76
C LYS A 121 4.28 -11.12 -1.97
N PRO A 122 5.10 -10.95 -0.93
CA PRO A 122 6.55 -11.04 -1.07
C PRO A 122 6.96 -12.43 -1.61
N ASN A 123 8.14 -12.53 -2.15
CA ASN A 123 8.76 -13.72 -2.73
C ASN A 123 7.99 -14.39 -3.89
N THR A 124 6.71 -14.78 -3.73
CA THR A 124 5.97 -15.47 -4.80
C THR A 124 5.39 -14.51 -5.84
N MET A 125 5.04 -13.29 -5.45
CA MET A 125 4.40 -12.27 -6.30
C MET A 125 3.15 -12.80 -7.04
N ASP A 126 2.49 -13.84 -6.49
CA ASP A 126 1.37 -14.55 -7.10
C ASP A 126 -0.01 -13.99 -6.67
N SER A 127 0.00 -13.10 -5.70
CA SER A 127 -1.22 -12.54 -5.12
C SER A 127 -1.04 -11.05 -4.83
N VAL A 128 -2.13 -10.29 -4.97
CA VAL A 128 -2.19 -8.88 -4.58
C VAL A 128 -3.31 -8.66 -3.58
N ALA A 129 -3.01 -7.91 -2.52
CA ALA A 129 -4.00 -7.38 -1.60
C ALA A 129 -4.30 -5.92 -1.97
N ILE A 130 -5.57 -5.60 -2.13
CA ILE A 130 -6.07 -4.24 -2.34
C ILE A 130 -6.78 -3.80 -1.06
N ILE A 131 -6.22 -2.82 -0.37
CA ILE A 131 -6.71 -2.31 0.91
C ILE A 131 -7.31 -0.93 0.68
N TYR A 132 -8.62 -0.82 0.79
CA TYR A 132 -9.34 0.44 0.57
C TYR A 132 -9.22 1.35 1.79
N ARG A 133 -8.70 2.55 1.60
CA ARG A 133 -8.42 3.48 2.71
C ARG A 133 -9.68 4.02 3.37
N HIS A 134 -10.72 4.28 2.57
CA HIS A 134 -11.98 4.88 3.02
C HIS A 134 -13.07 3.86 3.33
N PHE A 135 -12.79 2.59 3.13
CA PHE A 135 -13.72 1.50 3.37
C PHE A 135 -13.04 0.37 4.10
N PRO A 136 -13.70 -0.28 5.05
CA PRO A 136 -13.14 -1.42 5.79
C PRO A 136 -13.18 -2.69 4.93
N ILE A 137 -12.60 -2.63 3.77
CA ILE A 137 -12.62 -3.70 2.76
C ILE A 137 -11.19 -4.00 2.33
N ILE A 138 -10.94 -5.29 2.20
CA ILE A 138 -9.70 -5.86 1.66
C ILE A 138 -10.11 -6.85 0.58
N ASP A 139 -9.56 -6.70 -0.62
CA ASP A 139 -9.66 -7.70 -1.68
C ASP A 139 -8.32 -8.40 -1.83
N ILE A 140 -8.31 -9.73 -1.77
CA ILE A 140 -7.15 -10.56 -2.09
C ILE A 140 -7.40 -11.20 -3.45
N ILE A 141 -6.50 -10.98 -4.38
CA ILE A 141 -6.63 -11.42 -5.77
C ILE A 141 -5.45 -12.31 -6.11
N SER A 142 -5.73 -13.52 -6.57
CA SER A 142 -4.72 -14.40 -7.17
C SER A 142 -4.38 -13.87 -8.56
N LEU A 143 -3.11 -13.64 -8.85
CA LEU A 143 -2.68 -13.17 -10.17
C LEU A 143 -2.62 -14.29 -11.21
N ASN A 144 -2.73 -15.55 -10.80
CA ASN A 144 -2.69 -16.70 -11.69
C ASN A 144 -4.02 -16.94 -12.41
N ASN A 145 -5.15 -16.77 -11.68
CA ASN A 145 -6.50 -17.06 -12.19
C ASN A 145 -7.49 -15.90 -12.01
N LEU A 146 -7.06 -14.78 -11.42
CA LEU A 146 -7.86 -13.60 -11.12
C LEU A 146 -9.05 -13.85 -10.18
N GLU A 147 -9.06 -14.97 -9.47
CA GLU A 147 -10.02 -15.19 -8.39
C GLU A 147 -9.76 -14.20 -7.26
N SER A 148 -10.84 -13.65 -6.74
CA SER A 148 -10.78 -12.66 -5.67
C SER A 148 -11.59 -13.09 -4.46
N THR A 149 -11.02 -12.91 -3.28
CA THR A 149 -11.72 -13.02 -1.99
C THR A 149 -11.83 -11.64 -1.38
N ARG A 150 -13.06 -11.25 -1.04
CA ARG A 150 -13.34 -9.98 -0.35
C ARG A 150 -13.62 -10.22 1.11
N TYR A 151 -12.90 -9.50 1.95
CA TYR A 151 -13.18 -9.40 3.37
C TYR A 151 -13.69 -8.00 3.69
N GLN A 152 -14.83 -7.93 4.37
CA GLN A 152 -15.38 -6.68 4.90
C GLN A 152 -15.34 -6.74 6.42
N PHE A 153 -14.59 -5.84 7.03
CA PHE A 153 -14.51 -5.75 8.48
C PHE A 153 -15.85 -5.24 9.01
N PRO A 154 -16.49 -5.92 9.98
CA PRO A 154 -17.72 -5.45 10.57
C PRO A 154 -17.46 -4.18 11.38
N ILE A 155 -17.99 -3.07 10.90
CA ILE A 155 -17.88 -1.77 11.59
C ILE A 155 -19.27 -1.34 11.98
N ASP A 156 -19.45 -1.11 13.26
CA ASP A 156 -20.71 -0.58 13.84
C ASP A 156 -20.95 0.91 13.53
N LYS A 157 -19.99 1.55 12.87
CA LYS A 157 -20.02 2.99 12.58
C LYS A 157 -20.26 3.29 11.11
N SER A 158 -20.92 4.41 10.89
CA SER A 158 -21.33 4.91 9.58
C SER A 158 -20.25 4.80 8.50
N VAL A 159 -20.56 4.05 7.46
CA VAL A 159 -19.79 4.04 6.21
C VAL A 159 -19.64 5.49 5.71
N ASN A 160 -18.46 5.84 5.23
CA ASN A 160 -18.23 7.13 4.58
C ASN A 160 -19.31 7.39 3.52
N LYS A 161 -19.95 8.54 3.59
CA LYS A 161 -20.86 8.98 2.55
C LYS A 161 -20.08 9.38 1.32
N VAL A 162 -20.54 8.98 0.18
CA VAL A 162 -19.97 9.39 -1.10
C VAL A 162 -20.92 10.38 -1.76
N THR A 163 -20.40 11.56 -2.09
CA THR A 163 -21.12 12.55 -2.88
C THR A 163 -20.58 12.53 -4.30
N VAL A 164 -21.45 12.20 -5.23
CA VAL A 164 -21.15 12.31 -6.66
C VAL A 164 -21.56 13.71 -7.10
N LEU A 165 -20.62 14.58 -7.38
CA LEU A 165 -20.85 15.96 -7.79
C LEU A 165 -21.26 16.02 -9.27
N ASP A 166 -20.56 15.28 -10.12
CA ASP A 166 -20.85 15.09 -11.55
C ASP A 166 -20.24 13.76 -12.04
N LYS A 167 -20.25 13.51 -13.36
CA LYS A 167 -19.72 12.28 -13.94
C LYS A 167 -18.23 12.05 -13.70
N LEU A 168 -17.48 13.13 -13.46
CA LEU A 168 -16.01 13.11 -13.31
C LEU A 168 -15.58 13.34 -11.86
N ASN A 169 -16.45 13.89 -11.03
CA ASN A 169 -16.12 14.32 -9.68
C ASN A 169 -16.99 13.59 -8.67
N ALA A 170 -16.34 12.77 -7.88
CA ALA A 170 -16.92 12.18 -6.69
C ALA A 170 -15.94 12.35 -5.53
N ARG A 171 -16.46 12.56 -4.34
CA ARG A 171 -15.64 12.65 -3.12
C ARG A 171 -16.28 11.85 -2.00
N VAL A 172 -15.42 11.39 -1.12
CA VAL A 172 -15.84 10.82 0.16
C VAL A 172 -16.08 11.98 1.11
N GLU A 173 -17.32 12.12 1.60
CA GLU A 173 -17.62 13.09 2.66
C GLU A 173 -17.13 12.54 4.00
N GLU A 174 -16.63 13.41 4.86
CA GLU A 174 -16.13 13.05 6.18
C GLU A 174 -15.08 11.92 6.10
N GLU A 175 -13.99 12.17 5.40
CA GLU A 175 -12.91 11.20 5.15
C GLU A 175 -12.46 10.47 6.43
N VAL A 176 -13.05 9.33 6.71
CA VAL A 176 -12.53 8.36 7.67
C VAL A 176 -11.51 7.51 6.95
N ASN A 177 -10.27 7.52 7.40
CA ASN A 177 -9.28 6.58 6.93
C ASN A 177 -9.24 5.40 7.90
N TYR A 178 -9.68 4.25 7.41
CA TYR A 178 -9.62 3.02 8.20
C TYR A 178 -8.19 2.49 8.29
N TYR A 179 -7.50 2.43 7.16
CA TYR A 179 -6.12 1.95 7.10
C TYR A 179 -5.18 3.04 6.61
N LYS A 180 -4.08 3.25 7.34
CA LYS A 180 -3.12 4.31 7.09
C LYS A 180 -1.80 3.85 6.54
N ASN A 181 -1.39 2.66 6.92
CA ASN A 181 -0.12 2.07 6.52
C ASN A 181 -0.25 0.56 6.53
N TYR A 182 0.72 -0.12 5.95
CA TYR A 182 0.74 -1.56 5.85
C TYR A 182 2.17 -2.10 5.92
N PHE A 183 2.25 -3.37 6.27
CA PHE A 183 3.44 -4.19 6.15
C PHE A 183 3.02 -5.60 5.74
N SER A 184 3.81 -6.31 4.95
CA SER A 184 3.51 -7.67 4.53
C SER A 184 4.72 -8.59 4.64
N THR A 185 4.43 -9.84 4.92
CA THR A 185 5.36 -10.97 4.88
C THR A 185 4.79 -12.03 3.93
N ASP A 186 5.50 -13.12 3.74
CA ASP A 186 4.98 -14.24 2.96
C ASP A 186 3.75 -14.91 3.59
N ASN A 187 3.62 -14.77 4.92
CA ASN A 187 2.55 -15.43 5.68
C ASN A 187 1.36 -14.50 5.90
N TYR A 188 1.60 -13.21 6.15
CA TYR A 188 0.58 -12.31 6.67
C TYR A 188 0.63 -10.91 6.05
N ILE A 189 -0.51 -10.24 6.15
CA ILE A 189 -0.70 -8.83 5.86
C ILE A 189 -1.01 -8.13 7.18
N TYR A 190 -0.28 -7.08 7.49
CA TYR A 190 -0.44 -6.25 8.68
C TYR A 190 -0.90 -4.86 8.26
N LEU A 191 -2.00 -4.38 8.80
CA LEU A 191 -2.60 -3.09 8.45
C LEU A 191 -2.70 -2.18 9.66
N LEU A 192 -2.19 -0.98 9.57
CA LEU A 192 -2.34 0.04 10.60
C LEU A 192 -3.73 0.66 10.51
N TYR A 193 -4.58 0.30 11.46
CA TYR A 193 -5.96 0.75 11.58
C TYR A 193 -6.07 1.91 12.57
N CYS A 194 -6.89 2.91 12.28
CA CYS A 194 -7.08 4.02 13.20
C CYS A 194 -8.52 4.57 13.30
N ASP A 195 -9.46 4.16 12.45
CA ASP A 195 -10.87 4.57 12.49
C ASP A 195 -11.08 6.06 12.87
N SER A 196 -10.33 6.94 12.25
CA SER A 196 -10.36 8.36 12.61
C SER A 196 -10.54 9.23 11.39
N LYS A 197 -11.33 10.30 11.53
CA LYS A 197 -11.41 11.34 10.51
C LYS A 197 -10.04 12.01 10.36
N ASN A 198 -9.69 12.39 9.15
CA ASN A 198 -8.40 13.05 8.88
C ASN A 198 -8.18 14.28 9.76
N LYS A 199 -9.22 15.08 9.99
CA LYS A 199 -9.18 16.27 10.86
C LYS A 199 -8.94 15.97 12.34
N ASP A 200 -9.30 14.75 12.78
CA ASP A 200 -9.18 14.33 14.18
C ASP A 200 -7.88 13.57 14.45
N LEU A 201 -7.05 13.41 13.39
CA LEU A 201 -5.76 12.78 13.52
C LEU A 201 -4.76 13.76 14.11
N SER A 202 -4.59 13.65 15.38
CA SER A 202 -3.56 14.38 16.13
C SER A 202 -2.61 13.39 16.79
N ILE A 203 -1.43 13.88 17.16
CA ILE A 203 -0.45 13.10 17.94
C ILE A 203 -1.01 12.63 19.28
N SER A 204 -2.07 13.28 19.77
CA SER A 204 -2.79 12.88 20.98
C SER A 204 -3.74 11.69 20.76
N ASN A 205 -4.01 11.30 19.51
CA ASN A 205 -4.84 10.13 19.23
C ASN A 205 -4.01 8.84 19.44
N ASN A 206 -4.38 8.07 20.43
CA ASN A 206 -3.69 6.82 20.82
C ASN A 206 -4.48 5.55 20.43
N ASN A 207 -5.54 5.67 19.62
CA ASN A 207 -6.40 4.55 19.23
C ASN A 207 -5.93 3.92 17.91
N PHE A 208 -4.69 3.46 17.89
CA PHE A 208 -4.14 2.73 16.76
C PHE A 208 -4.15 1.24 17.06
N GLU A 209 -4.49 0.45 16.05
CA GLU A 209 -4.39 -0.99 16.10
C GLU A 209 -3.63 -1.49 14.86
N ILE A 210 -2.93 -2.61 14.99
CA ILE A 210 -2.46 -3.36 13.83
C ILE A 210 -3.38 -4.56 13.68
N HIS A 211 -3.97 -4.70 12.52
CA HIS A 211 -4.81 -5.83 12.13
C HIS A 211 -3.99 -6.80 11.29
N GLN A 212 -3.96 -8.07 11.68
CA GLN A 212 -3.28 -9.15 10.99
C GLN A 212 -4.27 -9.99 10.19
N PHE A 213 -3.96 -10.20 8.91
CA PHE A 213 -4.71 -11.05 8.00
C PHE A 213 -3.78 -12.08 7.37
N ASP A 214 -4.32 -13.23 6.99
CA ASP A 214 -3.61 -14.14 6.07
C ASP A 214 -3.84 -13.74 4.60
N TRP A 215 -3.13 -14.40 3.70
CA TRP A 215 -3.29 -14.19 2.25
C TRP A 215 -4.56 -14.83 1.65
N GLN A 216 -5.44 -15.41 2.47
CA GLN A 216 -6.80 -15.80 2.12
C GLN A 216 -7.81 -14.72 2.53
N GLY A 217 -7.36 -13.61 3.11
CA GLY A 217 -8.21 -12.50 3.56
C GLY A 217 -8.87 -12.74 4.92
N ARG A 218 -8.50 -13.79 5.67
CA ARG A 218 -9.06 -14.06 6.99
C ARG A 218 -8.40 -13.16 8.02
N PHE A 219 -9.23 -12.47 8.81
CA PHE A 219 -8.76 -11.74 9.98
C PHE A 219 -8.30 -12.71 11.06
N LEU A 220 -7.09 -12.50 11.57
CA LEU A 220 -6.48 -13.41 12.53
C LEU A 220 -6.37 -12.78 13.92
N LYS A 221 -5.84 -11.57 14.00
CA LYS A 221 -5.50 -10.95 15.28
C LYS A 221 -5.46 -9.42 15.15
N ARG A 222 -5.64 -8.74 16.28
CA ARG A 222 -5.39 -7.31 16.42
C ARG A 222 -4.42 -7.03 17.55
N TYR A 223 -3.59 -6.02 17.37
CA TYR A 223 -2.63 -5.55 18.36
C TYR A 223 -2.97 -4.10 18.66
N ARG A 224 -3.30 -3.79 19.90
CA ARG A 224 -3.57 -2.42 20.32
C ARG A 224 -2.27 -1.68 20.58
N LEU A 225 -2.18 -0.47 20.04
CA LEU A 225 -1.05 0.41 20.20
C LEU A 225 -1.47 1.62 21.01
N ASN A 226 -0.69 1.96 22.03
CA ASN A 226 -1.01 3.03 22.97
C ASN A 226 -0.38 4.37 22.60
N ARG A 227 -0.02 4.54 21.34
CA ARG A 227 0.66 5.71 20.79
C ARG A 227 0.17 6.05 19.40
N TYR A 228 0.37 7.28 18.98
CA TYR A 228 0.27 7.68 17.58
C TYR A 228 1.38 6.98 16.78
N ILE A 229 1.01 6.25 15.73
CA ILE A 229 1.95 5.52 14.88
C ILE A 229 1.97 6.13 13.49
N LEU A 230 3.15 6.47 13.03
CA LEU A 230 3.38 6.96 11.68
C LEU A 230 3.60 5.82 10.70
N SER A 231 4.47 4.89 11.08
CA SER A 231 4.84 3.73 10.27
C SER A 231 5.26 2.58 11.16
N PHE A 232 5.27 1.37 10.63
CA PHE A 232 5.70 0.18 11.36
C PHE A 232 6.27 -0.88 10.42
N CYS A 233 6.99 -1.83 10.99
CA CYS A 233 7.35 -3.09 10.36
C CYS A 233 7.24 -4.23 11.36
N VAL A 234 7.20 -5.46 10.85
CA VAL A 234 7.04 -6.67 11.66
C VAL A 234 8.20 -7.62 11.39
N ASP A 235 8.79 -8.11 12.44
CA ASP A 235 9.74 -9.22 12.43
C ASP A 235 9.10 -10.45 13.10
N GLU A 236 8.55 -11.33 12.28
CA GLU A 236 7.89 -12.56 12.75
C GLU A 236 8.88 -13.52 13.44
N LYS A 237 10.15 -13.50 13.04
CA LYS A 237 11.17 -14.38 13.60
C LYS A 237 11.54 -14.01 15.04
N SER A 238 11.61 -12.73 15.32
CA SER A 238 11.90 -12.21 16.67
C SER A 238 10.64 -11.91 17.49
N ASP A 239 9.45 -12.18 16.97
CA ASP A 239 8.16 -11.90 17.61
C ASP A 239 7.99 -10.40 17.96
N ARG A 240 8.35 -9.49 17.01
CA ARG A 240 8.38 -8.06 17.27
C ARG A 240 7.67 -7.23 16.21
N ILE A 241 7.03 -6.16 16.68
CA ILE A 241 6.57 -5.03 15.88
C ILE A 241 7.45 -3.84 16.25
N TYR A 242 8.08 -3.22 15.27
CA TYR A 242 8.79 -1.96 15.42
C TYR A 242 7.95 -0.86 14.81
N ALA A 243 7.69 0.20 15.56
CA ALA A 243 6.84 1.29 15.13
C ALA A 243 7.52 2.65 15.33
N ILE A 244 7.32 3.55 14.37
CA ILE A 244 7.76 4.93 14.46
C ILE A 244 6.62 5.76 15.03
N SER A 245 6.90 6.47 16.10
CA SER A 245 5.99 7.38 16.77
C SER A 245 6.65 8.74 16.94
N PHE A 246 5.88 9.75 17.37
CA PHE A 246 6.39 11.03 17.83
C PHE A 246 6.09 11.21 19.31
N GLN A 247 7.06 11.66 20.06
CA GLN A 247 6.83 12.12 21.42
C GLN A 247 5.98 13.38 21.37
N ASN A 248 4.95 13.41 22.21
CA ASN A 248 4.09 14.59 22.37
C ASN A 248 4.80 15.66 23.21
N ASN A 249 5.99 16.06 22.79
CA ASN A 249 6.77 17.15 23.37
C ASN A 249 6.87 18.31 22.38
N LYS A 250 7.32 19.45 22.85
CA LYS A 250 7.45 20.68 22.03
C LYS A 250 8.32 20.49 20.75
N ASN A 251 9.16 19.46 20.71
CA ASN A 251 10.12 19.24 19.63
C ASN A 251 9.69 18.16 18.64
N PHE A 252 8.55 17.47 18.84
CA PHE A 252 8.07 16.39 17.99
C PHE A 252 9.15 15.38 17.60
N SER A 253 9.96 14.96 18.57
CA SER A 253 11.09 14.06 18.32
C SER A 253 10.56 12.66 17.93
N PRO A 254 11.05 12.05 16.86
CA PRO A 254 10.70 10.69 16.52
C PRO A 254 11.26 9.71 17.54
N GLU A 255 10.50 8.66 17.81
CA GLU A 255 10.90 7.53 18.66
C GLU A 255 10.58 6.21 17.98
N ILE A 256 11.35 5.18 18.27
CA ILE A 256 11.09 3.81 17.82
C ILE A 256 10.54 3.05 19.01
N LEU A 257 9.33 2.53 18.84
CA LEU A 257 8.65 1.67 19.80
C LEU A 257 8.80 0.21 19.39
N CYS A 258 8.88 -0.68 20.37
CA CYS A 258 8.95 -2.11 20.16
C CYS A 258 7.82 -2.80 20.93
N TYR A 259 6.97 -3.57 20.23
CA TYR A 259 5.89 -4.34 20.80
C TYR A 259 6.11 -5.83 20.51
N SER A 260 5.56 -6.71 21.36
CA SER A 260 5.57 -8.14 21.10
C SER A 260 4.34 -8.56 20.28
N LEU A 261 4.52 -9.47 19.32
CA LEU A 261 3.44 -10.11 18.58
C LEU A 261 2.70 -11.16 19.43
N SER A 262 3.36 -11.72 20.43
CA SER A 262 2.76 -12.74 21.33
C SER A 262 1.96 -12.13 22.47
N SER A 263 2.13 -10.85 22.80
CA SER A 263 1.34 -10.20 23.84
C SER A 263 -0.11 -10.06 23.41
N THR A 264 -0.96 -10.91 23.92
CA THR A 264 -2.42 -10.79 23.88
C THR A 264 -2.87 -9.88 24.99
N ASN A 265 -3.31 -8.68 24.67
CA ASN A 265 -4.17 -7.89 25.56
C ASN A 265 -5.60 -7.96 25.08
#